data_a335b90e64634762cd9e0ed1db90b041
#
_entry.id   a335b90e64634762cd9e0ed1db90b041
#
_cell.length_a   1.000
_cell.length_b   1.000
_cell.length_c   1.000
_cell.angle_alpha   90.00
_cell.angle_beta   90.00
_cell.angle_gamma   90.00
#
_symmetry.space_group_name_H-M   'P 1'
#
loop_
_entity.id
_entity.type
_entity.pdbx_description
1 polymer ?
#
loop_
_entity_poly.entity_id
_entity_poly.type
_entity_poly.pdbx_seq_one_letter_code
_entity_poly.pdbx_strand_id
1 'polypeptide(L)'
;TFDIDNSHDSSLAMIENLDAISSETVPLILLFAENKINANDMEGLIERIRSQFFIDYGVRLPTILYRTSNELKVDDIVLLINEVRADSFNIYFDKVCITDENGDIDALGIPVVSTSYNERVISWVDVSYTENLTNIDAKIKSAQDEFYHQLSQALLNNIN
;
A
#
# COMPACT_ATOMS: atom_id res chain seq x y z
N THR A 1 -10.19 2.60 -24.83
CA THR A 1 -9.39 1.72 -25.67
C THR A 1 -7.92 1.98 -25.47
N PHE A 2 -7.18 0.94 -25.25
CA PHE A 2 -5.74 1.05 -25.09
C PHE A 2 -5.08 0.68 -26.39
N ASP A 3 -4.28 1.60 -26.89
CA ASP A 3 -3.47 1.39 -28.07
C ASP A 3 -2.11 0.86 -27.59
N ILE A 4 -2.06 -0.41 -27.29
CA ILE A 4 -0.92 -1.03 -26.65
C ILE A 4 -0.20 -1.96 -27.59
N ASP A 5 1.11 -1.82 -27.61
CA ASP A 5 2.03 -2.65 -28.37
C ASP A 5 1.96 -4.11 -27.91
N ASN A 6 2.11 -5.04 -28.84
CA ASN A 6 2.07 -6.48 -28.56
C ASN A 6 3.13 -6.95 -27.54
N SER A 7 4.20 -6.19 -27.36
CA SER A 7 5.22 -6.49 -26.36
C SER A 7 4.71 -6.34 -24.92
N HIS A 8 3.50 -5.80 -24.74
CA HIS A 8 2.90 -5.54 -23.42
C HIS A 8 1.64 -6.35 -23.19
N ASP A 9 1.50 -7.52 -23.82
CA ASP A 9 0.29 -8.36 -23.72
C ASP A 9 -0.13 -8.66 -22.28
N SER A 10 0.82 -8.99 -21.40
CA SER A 10 0.50 -9.28 -20.00
C SER A 10 0.04 -8.04 -19.25
N SER A 11 0.60 -6.86 -19.53
CA SER A 11 0.15 -5.59 -18.93
C SER A 11 -1.24 -5.22 -19.41
N LEU A 12 -1.53 -5.45 -20.70
CA LEU A 12 -2.86 -5.22 -21.26
C LEU A 12 -3.89 -6.14 -20.60
N ALA A 13 -3.58 -7.43 -20.43
CA ALA A 13 -4.47 -8.37 -19.78
C ALA A 13 -4.79 -7.95 -18.34
N MET A 14 -3.80 -7.48 -17.59
CA MET A 14 -3.99 -6.98 -16.23
C MET A 14 -4.90 -5.75 -16.21
N ILE A 15 -4.71 -4.82 -17.13
CA ILE A 15 -5.53 -3.61 -17.24
C ILE A 15 -6.97 -3.97 -17.59
N GLU A 16 -7.16 -4.89 -18.53
CA GLU A 16 -8.50 -5.35 -18.91
C GLU A 16 -9.22 -6.03 -17.74
N ASN A 17 -8.50 -6.85 -16.96
CA ASN A 17 -9.08 -7.49 -15.77
C ASN A 17 -9.45 -6.47 -14.70
N LEU A 18 -8.63 -5.45 -14.47
CA LEU A 18 -8.96 -4.37 -13.55
C LEU A 18 -10.18 -3.58 -14.01
N ASP A 19 -10.28 -3.31 -15.30
CA ASP A 19 -11.43 -2.64 -15.87
C ASP A 19 -12.71 -3.48 -15.72
N ALA A 20 -12.61 -4.79 -15.90
CA ALA A 20 -13.72 -5.71 -15.67
C ALA A 20 -14.18 -5.69 -14.21
N ILE A 21 -13.24 -5.68 -13.24
CA ILE A 21 -13.56 -5.54 -11.82
C ILE A 21 -14.31 -4.24 -11.58
N SER A 22 -13.84 -3.15 -12.13
CA SER A 22 -14.49 -1.84 -12.01
C SER A 22 -15.89 -1.84 -12.62
N SER A 23 -16.04 -2.44 -13.82
CA SER A 23 -17.32 -2.49 -14.53
C SER A 23 -18.35 -3.36 -13.80
N GLU A 24 -17.91 -4.45 -13.19
CA GLU A 24 -18.78 -5.38 -12.48
C GLU A 24 -19.12 -4.91 -11.06
N THR A 25 -18.56 -3.78 -10.64
CA THR A 25 -18.76 -3.23 -9.31
C THR A 25 -18.42 -4.22 -8.18
N VAL A 26 -17.39 -5.02 -8.39
CA VAL A 26 -16.91 -5.95 -7.35
C VAL A 26 -16.46 -5.15 -6.13
N PRO A 27 -17.01 -5.43 -4.93
CA PRO A 27 -16.64 -4.67 -3.74
C PRO A 27 -15.18 -4.87 -3.35
N LEU A 28 -14.48 -3.76 -3.13
CA LEU A 28 -13.15 -3.75 -2.53
C LEU A 28 -13.28 -3.23 -1.12
N ILE A 29 -12.79 -3.97 -0.15
CA ILE A 29 -12.91 -3.63 1.27
C ILE A 29 -11.55 -3.73 1.92
N LEU A 30 -11.18 -2.71 2.68
CA LEU A 30 -9.99 -2.73 3.52
C LEU A 30 -10.42 -2.88 4.98
N LEU A 31 -9.80 -3.84 5.67
CA LEU A 31 -9.99 -4.04 7.10
C LEU A 31 -8.80 -3.48 7.85
N PHE A 32 -9.06 -2.68 8.86
CA PHE A 32 -8.05 -2.07 9.72
C PHE A 32 -8.26 -2.48 11.16
N ALA A 33 -7.21 -2.44 11.95
CA ALA A 33 -7.33 -2.63 13.38
C ALA A 33 -8.12 -1.48 14.01
N GLU A 34 -8.92 -1.78 15.02
CA GLU A 34 -9.62 -0.74 15.78
C GLU A 34 -8.61 0.21 16.40
N ASN A 35 -9.01 1.46 16.58
CA ASN A 35 -8.25 2.54 17.22
C ASN A 35 -6.99 2.98 16.44
N LYS A 36 -6.82 2.53 15.22
CA LYS A 36 -5.60 2.82 14.47
C LYS A 36 -5.66 4.16 13.75
N ILE A 37 -6.75 4.44 13.08
CA ILE A 37 -6.88 5.60 12.21
C ILE A 37 -8.29 6.16 12.34
N ASN A 38 -8.43 7.49 12.41
CA ASN A 38 -9.76 8.08 12.37
C ASN A 38 -10.33 8.02 10.94
N ALA A 39 -11.66 8.02 10.86
CA ALA A 39 -12.35 7.82 9.59
C ALA A 39 -12.04 8.90 8.55
N ASN A 40 -11.80 10.13 8.97
CA ASN A 40 -11.52 11.22 8.04
C ASN A 40 -10.17 11.04 7.34
N ASP A 41 -9.15 10.63 8.09
CA ASP A 41 -7.83 10.35 7.50
C ASP A 41 -7.93 9.18 6.52
N MET A 42 -8.72 8.19 6.84
CA MET A 42 -8.88 7.01 6.00
C MET A 42 -9.56 7.34 4.68
N GLU A 43 -10.61 8.14 4.70
CA GLU A 43 -11.29 8.55 3.46
C GLU A 43 -10.35 9.32 2.54
N GLY A 44 -9.59 10.26 3.08
CA GLY A 44 -8.61 11.00 2.29
C GLY A 44 -7.52 10.12 1.71
N LEU A 45 -7.04 9.16 2.49
CA LEU A 45 -6.03 8.20 2.03
C LEU A 45 -6.57 7.35 0.87
N ILE A 46 -7.77 6.81 1.02
CA ILE A 46 -8.41 5.98 -0.01
C ILE A 46 -8.58 6.76 -1.31
N GLU A 47 -9.06 8.01 -1.22
CA GLU A 47 -9.24 8.82 -2.43
C GLU A 47 -7.92 9.13 -3.13
N ARG A 48 -6.85 9.40 -2.38
CA ARG A 48 -5.53 9.59 -2.96
C ARG A 48 -5.02 8.32 -3.65
N ILE A 49 -5.27 7.17 -3.06
CA ILE A 49 -4.89 5.87 -3.64
C ILE A 49 -5.64 5.65 -4.96
N ARG A 50 -6.94 5.88 -4.98
CA ARG A 50 -7.75 5.70 -6.19
C ARG A 50 -7.29 6.64 -7.30
N SER A 51 -7.02 7.90 -6.97
CA SER A 51 -6.53 8.89 -7.93
C SER A 51 -5.17 8.49 -8.49
N GLN A 52 -4.25 8.09 -7.62
CA GLN A 52 -2.91 7.68 -8.06
C GLN A 52 -2.96 6.43 -8.92
N PHE A 53 -3.82 5.47 -8.58
CA PHE A 53 -3.98 4.26 -9.36
C PHE A 53 -4.50 4.58 -10.76
N PHE A 54 -5.43 5.52 -10.87
CA PHE A 54 -5.91 5.97 -12.17
C PHE A 54 -4.78 6.62 -12.99
N ILE A 55 -3.96 7.45 -12.36
CA ILE A 55 -2.83 8.08 -13.03
C ILE A 55 -1.82 7.04 -13.54
N ASP A 56 -1.52 6.05 -12.70
CA ASP A 56 -0.49 5.06 -13.01
C ASP A 56 -0.96 4.01 -14.01
N TYR A 57 -2.23 3.62 -13.97
CA TYR A 57 -2.74 2.49 -14.75
C TYR A 57 -3.88 2.84 -15.71
N GLY A 58 -4.41 4.05 -15.65
CA GLY A 58 -5.50 4.49 -16.52
C GLY A 58 -6.85 3.83 -16.22
N VAL A 59 -6.99 3.18 -15.08
CA VAL A 59 -8.19 2.45 -14.69
C VAL A 59 -8.77 3.05 -13.42
N ARG A 60 -10.09 3.29 -13.42
CA ARG A 60 -10.79 3.74 -12.23
C ARG A 60 -11.19 2.55 -11.39
N LEU A 61 -10.65 2.47 -10.18
CA LEU A 61 -11.07 1.46 -9.22
C LEU A 61 -12.50 1.77 -8.75
N PRO A 62 -13.29 0.73 -8.41
CA PRO A 62 -14.56 0.95 -7.73
C PRO A 62 -14.33 1.63 -6.39
N THR A 63 -15.41 2.05 -5.75
CA THR A 63 -15.32 2.58 -4.40
C THR A 63 -14.69 1.55 -3.46
N ILE A 64 -13.69 1.97 -2.72
CA ILE A 64 -13.06 1.13 -1.71
C ILE A 64 -13.72 1.45 -0.38
N LEU A 65 -14.37 0.45 0.20
CA LEU A 65 -14.97 0.56 1.52
C LEU A 65 -13.92 0.18 2.57
N TYR A 66 -14.10 0.67 3.79
CA TYR A 66 -13.23 0.24 4.88
C TYR A 66 -14.06 -0.10 6.12
N ARG A 67 -13.54 -1.04 6.89
CA ARG A 67 -14.13 -1.51 8.15
C ARG A 67 -13.02 -1.67 9.18
N THR A 68 -13.40 -1.67 10.45
CA THR A 68 -12.46 -1.98 11.52
C THR A 68 -12.72 -3.37 12.07
N SER A 69 -11.69 -3.98 12.63
CA SER A 69 -11.77 -5.30 13.25
C SER A 69 -10.91 -5.33 14.51
N ASN A 70 -11.44 -5.92 15.57
CA ASN A 70 -10.70 -6.10 16.82
C ASN A 70 -9.81 -7.36 16.80
N GLU A 71 -9.86 -8.12 15.73
CA GLU A 71 -9.03 -9.33 15.57
C GLU A 71 -7.67 -9.01 14.93
N LEU A 72 -7.52 -7.83 14.34
CA LEU A 72 -6.30 -7.43 13.67
C LEU A 72 -5.33 -6.75 14.63
N LYS A 73 -4.04 -7.04 14.43
CA LYS A 73 -2.98 -6.30 15.12
C LYS A 73 -2.91 -4.88 14.59
N VAL A 74 -2.28 -4.01 15.36
CA VAL A 74 -2.28 -2.57 15.12
C VAL A 74 -1.76 -2.17 13.73
N ASP A 75 -0.84 -2.93 13.17
CA ASP A 75 -0.25 -2.67 11.85
C ASP A 75 -0.87 -3.50 10.72
N ASP A 76 -1.78 -4.43 11.05
CA ASP A 76 -2.40 -5.30 10.04
C ASP A 76 -3.46 -4.55 9.24
N ILE A 77 -3.41 -4.73 7.93
CA ILE A 77 -4.45 -4.29 7.00
C ILE A 77 -4.76 -5.49 6.09
N VAL A 78 -6.03 -5.78 5.90
CA VAL A 78 -6.48 -6.90 5.05
C VAL A 78 -7.29 -6.36 3.89
N LEU A 79 -6.99 -6.84 2.69
CA LEU A 79 -7.78 -6.55 1.49
C LEU A 79 -8.76 -7.69 1.24
N LEU A 80 -10.05 -7.35 1.14
CA LEU A 80 -11.09 -8.27 0.70
C LEU A 80 -11.52 -7.86 -0.70
N ILE A 81 -11.60 -8.84 -1.59
CA ILE A 81 -12.21 -8.66 -2.91
C ILE A 81 -13.43 -9.58 -2.95
N ASN A 82 -14.59 -9.00 -3.11
CA ASN A 82 -15.88 -9.73 -3.09
C ASN A 82 -16.02 -10.56 -1.80
N GLU A 83 -15.74 -9.92 -0.65
CA GLU A 83 -15.82 -10.52 0.70
C GLU A 83 -14.82 -11.66 0.94
N VAL A 84 -13.91 -11.93 0.01
CA VAL A 84 -12.87 -12.97 0.16
C VAL A 84 -11.53 -12.31 0.40
N ARG A 85 -10.79 -12.82 1.37
CA ARG A 85 -9.46 -12.31 1.68
C ARG A 85 -8.54 -12.51 0.49
N ALA A 86 -8.02 -11.42 -0.04
CA ALA A 86 -7.13 -11.42 -1.20
C ALA A 86 -5.67 -11.25 -0.80
N ASP A 87 -5.39 -10.37 0.15
CA ASP A 87 -4.02 -10.09 0.60
C ASP A 87 -4.04 -9.42 1.96
N SER A 88 -2.86 -9.28 2.56
CA SER A 88 -2.68 -8.55 3.81
C SER A 88 -1.37 -7.78 3.79
N PHE A 89 -1.34 -6.70 4.57
CA PHE A 89 -0.22 -5.77 4.62
C PHE A 89 0.10 -5.43 6.06
N ASN A 90 1.35 -5.04 6.32
CA ASN A 90 1.77 -4.52 7.61
C ASN A 90 2.31 -3.10 7.40
N ILE A 91 1.54 -2.12 7.81
CA ILE A 91 1.82 -0.71 7.58
C ILE A 91 1.78 0.05 8.91
N TYR A 92 2.83 0.81 9.19
CA TYR A 92 2.91 1.65 10.39
C TYR A 92 2.74 3.11 9.97
N PHE A 93 1.55 3.67 10.15
CA PHE A 93 1.27 5.06 9.75
C PHE A 93 1.96 6.10 10.63
N ASP A 94 2.48 5.69 11.79
CA ASP A 94 3.28 6.53 12.68
C ASP A 94 4.78 6.43 12.39
N LYS A 95 5.16 5.74 11.33
CA LYS A 95 6.55 5.51 10.95
C LYS A 95 6.76 5.86 9.48
N VAL A 96 8.02 5.90 9.09
CA VAL A 96 8.42 6.03 7.69
C VAL A 96 9.25 4.83 7.30
N CYS A 97 9.21 4.48 6.02
CA CYS A 97 10.09 3.46 5.46
C CYS A 97 11.43 4.07 5.13
N ILE A 98 12.48 3.33 5.36
CA ILE A 98 13.83 3.83 5.10
C ILE A 98 14.64 2.84 4.27
N THR A 99 15.56 3.40 3.49
CA THR A 99 16.65 2.66 2.88
C THR A 99 17.95 3.34 3.28
N ASP A 100 18.79 2.62 3.99
CA ASP A 100 20.08 3.11 4.47
C ASP A 100 21.20 2.26 3.87
N GLU A 101 21.72 2.73 2.75
CA GLU A 101 22.75 1.99 1.99
C GLU A 101 24.08 1.93 2.73
N ASN A 102 24.31 2.87 3.66
CA ASN A 102 25.58 2.97 4.38
C ASN A 102 25.54 2.32 5.77
N GLY A 103 24.39 1.88 6.25
CA GLY A 103 24.25 1.27 7.57
C GLY A 103 24.40 2.23 8.75
N ASP A 104 24.26 3.52 8.51
CA ASP A 104 24.48 4.55 9.54
C ASP A 104 23.40 4.55 10.64
N ILE A 105 22.22 3.98 10.35
CA ILE A 105 21.11 3.94 11.31
C ILE A 105 21.49 3.10 12.52
N ASP A 106 22.13 1.97 12.32
CA ASP A 106 22.59 1.12 13.40
C ASP A 106 23.59 1.86 14.32
N ALA A 107 24.46 2.63 13.70
CA ALA A 107 25.44 3.42 14.44
C ALA A 107 24.80 4.51 15.30
N LEU A 108 23.64 5.03 14.88
CA LEU A 108 22.91 6.04 15.64
C LEU A 108 22.03 5.45 16.74
N GLY A 109 21.86 4.13 16.78
CA GLY A 109 21.01 3.48 17.77
C GLY A 109 19.53 3.75 17.59
N ILE A 110 19.10 4.09 16.38
CA ILE A 110 17.68 4.34 16.08
C ILE A 110 16.94 3.01 15.99
N PRO A 111 15.83 2.85 16.73
CA PRO A 111 15.05 1.61 16.66
C PRO A 111 14.43 1.40 15.27
N VAL A 112 14.57 0.21 14.73
CA VAL A 112 14.04 -0.18 13.42
C VAL A 112 13.12 -1.37 13.60
N VAL A 113 11.95 -1.31 12.97
CA VAL A 113 11.01 -2.43 12.88
C VAL A 113 11.04 -2.93 11.43
N SER A 114 11.11 -4.23 11.24
CA SER A 114 11.13 -4.84 9.92
C SER A 114 9.84 -5.59 9.65
N THR A 115 9.28 -5.38 8.46
CA THR A 115 8.17 -6.16 7.92
C THR A 115 8.58 -6.71 6.57
N SER A 116 7.73 -7.55 5.98
CA SER A 116 8.00 -8.06 4.64
C SER A 116 6.72 -8.11 3.82
N TYR A 117 6.87 -7.92 2.51
CA TYR A 117 5.78 -8.07 1.56
C TYR A 117 6.37 -8.56 0.23
N ASN A 118 5.84 -9.65 -0.30
CA ASN A 118 6.33 -10.26 -1.56
C ASN A 118 7.85 -10.42 -1.57
N GLU A 119 8.39 -11.03 -0.50
CA GLU A 119 9.82 -11.30 -0.35
C GLU A 119 10.69 -10.04 -0.22
N ARG A 120 10.09 -8.88 -0.17
CA ARG A 120 10.80 -7.60 0.03
C ARG A 120 10.74 -7.25 1.51
N VAL A 121 11.89 -6.94 2.10
CA VAL A 121 11.98 -6.48 3.49
C VAL A 121 11.83 -4.97 3.53
N ILE A 122 10.97 -4.50 4.41
CA ILE A 122 10.69 -3.07 4.61
C ILE A 122 11.14 -2.69 6.01
N SER A 123 11.96 -1.66 6.13
CA SER A 123 12.45 -1.14 7.40
C SER A 123 11.68 0.12 7.77
N TRP A 124 11.20 0.16 8.99
CA TRP A 124 10.35 1.24 9.51
C TRP A 124 11.03 1.92 10.67
N VAL A 125 11.00 3.23 10.67
CA VAL A 125 11.56 4.09 11.73
C VAL A 125 10.51 5.11 12.11
N ASP A 126 10.39 5.40 13.41
CA ASP A 126 9.42 6.38 13.90
C ASP A 126 9.63 7.74 13.23
N VAL A 127 8.52 8.42 12.93
CA VAL A 127 8.57 9.72 12.23
C VAL A 127 9.35 10.77 13.00
N SER A 128 9.48 10.64 14.32
CA SER A 128 10.25 11.59 15.14
C SER A 128 11.73 11.61 14.78
N TYR A 129 12.24 10.59 14.10
CA TYR A 129 13.64 10.52 13.68
C TYR A 129 13.90 11.07 12.28
N THR A 130 12.90 11.66 11.63
CA THR A 130 13.00 12.11 10.22
C THR A 130 14.18 13.06 10.02
N GLU A 131 14.39 14.00 10.93
CA GLU A 131 15.51 14.95 10.85
C GLU A 131 16.85 14.22 10.92
N ASN A 132 16.98 13.26 11.83
CA ASN A 132 18.19 12.44 11.96
C ASN A 132 18.47 11.66 10.68
N LEU A 133 17.42 11.08 10.08
CA LEU A 133 17.53 10.32 8.84
C LEU A 133 17.98 11.20 7.68
N THR A 134 17.46 12.41 7.58
CA THR A 134 17.86 13.37 6.55
C THR A 134 19.33 13.73 6.68
N ASN A 135 19.84 13.88 7.91
CA ASN A 135 21.23 14.23 8.16
C ASN A 135 22.23 13.15 7.71
N ILE A 136 21.80 11.91 7.60
CA ILE A 136 22.65 10.80 7.12
C ILE A 136 22.33 10.38 5.70
N ASP A 137 21.58 11.19 4.96
CA ASP A 137 21.16 10.93 3.59
C ASP A 137 20.45 9.60 3.38
N ALA A 138 19.74 9.11 4.40
CA ALA A 138 18.88 7.94 4.26
C ALA A 138 17.69 8.28 3.36
N LYS A 139 17.32 7.36 2.50
CA LYS A 139 16.13 7.53 1.65
C LYS A 139 14.88 7.24 2.48
N ILE A 140 13.93 8.14 2.42
CA ILE A 140 12.70 8.06 3.20
C ILE A 140 11.51 7.95 2.27
N LYS A 141 10.61 7.03 2.60
CA LYS A 141 9.35 6.84 1.89
C LYS A 141 8.21 6.87 2.92
N SER A 142 7.13 7.58 2.63
CA SER A 142 6.01 7.67 3.55
C SER A 142 5.30 6.33 3.70
N ALA A 143 4.62 6.15 4.83
CA ALA A 143 3.79 4.96 5.05
C ALA A 143 2.67 4.88 4.01
N GLN A 144 2.08 6.01 3.64
CA GLN A 144 1.03 6.09 2.64
C GLN A 144 1.53 5.60 1.27
N ASP A 145 2.73 6.02 0.88
CA ASP A 145 3.33 5.58 -0.39
C ASP A 145 3.63 4.09 -0.38
N GLU A 146 4.12 3.55 0.72
CA GLU A 146 4.37 2.12 0.85
C GLU A 146 3.06 1.33 0.80
N PHE A 147 2.02 1.82 1.47
CA PHE A 147 0.71 1.19 1.42
C PHE A 147 0.16 1.18 0.00
N TYR A 148 0.22 2.31 -0.70
CA TYR A 148 -0.19 2.39 -2.09
C TYR A 148 0.56 1.37 -2.95
N HIS A 149 1.86 1.26 -2.77
CA HIS A 149 2.70 0.33 -3.52
C HIS A 149 2.24 -1.12 -3.31
N GLN A 150 2.06 -1.53 -2.04
CA GLN A 150 1.64 -2.90 -1.71
C GLN A 150 0.21 -3.18 -2.19
N LEU A 151 -0.71 -2.25 -1.96
CA LEU A 151 -2.10 -2.42 -2.40
C LEU A 151 -2.19 -2.54 -3.92
N SER A 152 -1.44 -1.73 -4.66
CA SER A 152 -1.42 -1.80 -6.12
C SER A 152 -0.91 -3.17 -6.59
N GLN A 153 0.15 -3.68 -5.99
CA GLN A 153 0.65 -5.02 -6.30
C GLN A 153 -0.39 -6.10 -5.99
N ALA A 154 -1.09 -5.98 -4.86
CA ALA A 154 -2.14 -6.94 -4.50
C ALA A 154 -3.27 -6.94 -5.53
N LEU A 155 -3.71 -5.77 -5.97
CA LEU A 155 -4.76 -5.66 -6.98
C LEU A 155 -4.31 -6.28 -8.30
N LEU A 156 -3.08 -5.99 -8.74
CA LEU A 156 -2.56 -6.56 -9.97
C LEU A 156 -2.39 -8.09 -9.89
N ASN A 157 -1.98 -8.61 -8.74
CA ASN A 157 -1.76 -10.04 -8.56
C ASN A 157 -3.04 -10.87 -8.43
N ASN A 158 -4.14 -10.25 -8.01
CA ASN A 158 -5.39 -10.96 -7.75
C ASN A 158 -6.38 -10.94 -8.90
N ILE A 159 -5.97 -10.47 -10.06
CA ILE A 159 -6.82 -10.43 -11.25
C ILE A 159 -6.44 -11.46 -12.30
N ASN A 160 -5.51 -12.33 -12.01
CA ASN A 160 -5.10 -13.42 -12.92
C ASN A 160 -5.80 -14.73 -12.58
#